data_1e18647da962e3abf068176279bb146b
#
_entry.id   1e18647da962e3abf068176279bb146b
#
_cell.length_a   1.000
_cell.length_b   1.000
_cell.length_c   1.000
_cell.angle_alpha   90.00
_cell.angle_beta   90.00
_cell.angle_gamma   90.00
#
_symmetry.space_group_name_H-M   'P 1'
#
loop_
_entity.id
_entity.type
_entity.pdbx_description
1 polymer ?
#
loop_
_entity_poly.entity_id
_entity_poly.type
_entity_poly.pdbx_seq_one_letter_code
_entity_poly.pdbx_strand_id
1 'polypeptide(L)'
;EASGDLHAANLMVALHEKDPQALFVGLGGDKMRAQGCHLYVDYREMAYMGFVAVFKNLGKIKRNFQIAQETLLQEQPDVLILIDYPSFNLKIAKYCKKHLPKTKIIYYIPPKIWAWKEWRVHEIARYCDRILGIFPFEPAFYAKHGYKCQYVGNPTADSIQSWRLEAKGNEAKGKETIAILPGSRKSEISKCLPTMLAAA
;
A
#
# COMPACT_ATOMS: atom_id res chain seq x y z
N GLU A 1 -0.04 5.06 -4.02
CA GLU A 1 -1.35 5.30 -4.68
C GLU A 1 -2.49 5.42 -3.67
N ALA A 2 -3.71 5.77 -4.13
CA ALA A 2 -4.85 6.04 -3.24
C ALA A 2 -5.20 4.89 -2.29
N SER A 3 -5.00 3.63 -2.71
CA SER A 3 -5.19 2.45 -1.85
C SER A 3 -4.16 2.38 -0.73
N GLY A 4 -2.90 2.68 -1.04
CA GLY A 4 -1.83 2.74 -0.04
C GLY A 4 -2.07 3.82 1.01
N ASP A 5 -2.52 5.00 0.59
CA ASP A 5 -2.90 6.10 1.49
C ASP A 5 -4.05 5.72 2.42
N LEU A 6 -5.09 5.03 1.89
CA LEU A 6 -6.19 4.54 2.70
C LEU A 6 -5.74 3.50 3.74
N HIS A 7 -4.97 2.50 3.30
CA HIS A 7 -4.52 1.43 4.22
C HIS A 7 -3.54 1.96 5.27
N ALA A 8 -2.68 2.90 4.90
CA ALA A 8 -1.80 3.58 5.85
C ALA A 8 -2.60 4.38 6.88
N ALA A 9 -3.58 5.17 6.44
CA ALA A 9 -4.42 5.96 7.34
C ALA A 9 -5.18 5.08 8.34
N ASN A 10 -5.78 3.97 7.88
CA ASN A 10 -6.47 3.02 8.78
C ASN A 10 -5.51 2.39 9.79
N LEU A 11 -4.29 2.04 9.35
CA LEU A 11 -3.25 1.51 10.24
C LEU A 11 -2.82 2.57 11.29
N MET A 12 -2.69 3.83 10.89
CA MET A 12 -2.34 4.93 11.82
C MET A 12 -3.40 5.12 12.91
N VAL A 13 -4.70 5.04 12.57
CA VAL A 13 -5.79 5.09 13.57
C VAL A 13 -5.59 3.99 14.61
N ALA A 14 -5.40 2.74 14.17
CA ALA A 14 -5.22 1.60 15.07
C ALA A 14 -3.92 1.69 15.91
N LEU A 15 -2.87 2.30 15.35
CA LEU A 15 -1.61 2.52 16.07
C LEU A 15 -1.76 3.63 17.12
N HIS A 16 -2.46 4.74 16.83
CA HIS A 16 -2.74 5.80 17.79
C HIS A 16 -3.58 5.32 18.99
N GLU A 17 -4.47 4.34 18.79
CA GLU A 17 -5.20 3.71 19.89
C GLU A 17 -4.27 2.95 20.85
N LYS A 18 -3.13 2.44 20.36
CA LYS A 18 -2.15 1.69 21.16
C LYS A 18 -1.04 2.57 21.71
N ASP A 19 -0.65 3.58 20.95
CA ASP A 19 0.37 4.56 21.31
C ASP A 19 -0.06 5.96 20.85
N PRO A 20 -0.78 6.72 21.72
CA PRO A 20 -1.21 8.08 21.40
C PRO A 20 -0.05 9.08 21.18
N GLN A 21 1.17 8.72 21.57
CA GLN A 21 2.35 9.57 21.37
C GLN A 21 3.10 9.24 20.07
N ALA A 22 2.66 8.24 19.31
CA ALA A 22 3.30 7.88 18.06
C ALA A 22 3.27 9.03 17.05
N LEU A 23 4.43 9.39 16.51
CA LEU A 23 4.57 10.38 15.46
C LEU A 23 4.67 9.70 14.10
N PHE A 24 3.93 10.20 13.14
CA PHE A 24 3.91 9.66 11.79
C PHE A 24 4.44 10.64 10.77
N VAL A 25 5.43 10.20 10.01
CA VAL A 25 6.01 10.94 8.89
C VAL A 25 6.06 10.03 7.66
N GLY A 26 5.93 10.56 6.47
CA GLY A 26 6.02 9.68 5.30
C GLY A 26 5.63 10.28 3.97
N LEU A 27 5.40 9.38 3.03
CA LEU A 27 4.93 9.64 1.68
C LEU A 27 3.51 9.05 1.56
N GLY A 28 2.52 9.88 1.28
CA GLY A 28 1.12 9.46 1.29
C GLY A 28 0.21 10.51 0.70
N GLY A 29 -1.01 10.62 1.20
CA GLY A 29 -2.00 11.57 0.70
C GLY A 29 -2.90 12.16 1.78
N ASP A 30 -4.06 12.64 1.36
CA ASP A 30 -4.97 13.38 2.24
C ASP A 30 -5.52 12.53 3.40
N LYS A 31 -5.66 11.22 3.21
CA LYS A 31 -6.14 10.31 4.27
C LYS A 31 -5.12 10.15 5.39
N MET A 32 -3.84 9.96 5.07
CA MET A 32 -2.76 9.94 6.06
C MET A 32 -2.60 11.31 6.72
N ARG A 33 -2.67 12.41 5.95
CA ARG A 33 -2.61 13.77 6.50
C ARG A 33 -3.73 14.02 7.52
N ALA A 34 -4.94 13.57 7.22
CA ALA A 34 -6.09 13.69 8.15
C ALA A 34 -5.88 12.93 9.47
N GLN A 35 -5.00 11.93 9.50
CA GLN A 35 -4.61 11.19 10.70
C GLN A 35 -3.34 11.76 11.39
N GLY A 36 -2.92 12.98 11.02
CA GLY A 36 -1.78 13.64 11.65
C GLY A 36 -0.41 13.27 11.06
N CYS A 37 -0.35 12.57 9.92
CA CYS A 37 0.92 12.30 9.26
C CYS A 37 1.54 13.57 8.67
N HIS A 38 2.81 13.83 9.01
CA HIS A 38 3.60 14.82 8.28
C HIS A 38 4.06 14.25 6.95
N LEU A 39 3.55 14.78 5.84
CA LEU A 39 3.84 14.29 4.49
C LEU A 39 4.97 15.09 3.84
N TYR A 40 6.01 14.38 3.41
CA TYR A 40 7.13 14.93 2.63
C TYR A 40 6.88 14.89 1.11
N VAL A 41 6.09 13.92 0.65
CA VAL A 41 5.71 13.78 -0.77
C VAL A 41 4.26 13.29 -0.85
N ASP A 42 3.47 13.91 -1.70
CA ASP A 42 2.14 13.43 -2.05
C ASP A 42 2.22 12.28 -3.06
N TYR A 43 1.47 11.19 -2.84
CA TYR A 43 1.50 10.04 -3.75
C TYR A 43 1.09 10.39 -5.18
N ARG A 44 0.31 11.46 -5.39
CA ARG A 44 -0.08 11.95 -6.73
C ARG A 44 1.14 12.37 -7.54
N GLU A 45 2.21 12.81 -6.88
CA GLU A 45 3.49 13.11 -7.51
C GLU A 45 4.32 11.85 -7.82
N MET A 46 3.93 10.69 -7.30
CA MET A 46 4.62 9.41 -7.47
C MET A 46 3.92 8.45 -8.45
N ALA A 47 2.66 8.72 -8.81
CA ALA A 47 1.79 7.83 -9.56
C ALA A 47 2.09 7.87 -11.08
N TYR A 48 3.24 7.30 -11.48
CA TYR A 48 3.59 7.12 -12.89
C TYR A 48 3.35 5.68 -13.31
N MET A 49 2.39 5.45 -14.21
CA MET A 49 2.08 4.13 -14.74
C MET A 49 2.33 4.04 -16.25
N GLY A 50 2.91 2.91 -16.66
CA GLY A 50 3.29 2.62 -18.04
C GLY A 50 4.70 3.10 -18.40
N PHE A 51 5.35 2.36 -19.33
CA PHE A 51 6.76 2.57 -19.70
C PHE A 51 7.03 4.02 -20.15
N VAL A 52 6.15 4.60 -20.96
CA VAL A 52 6.32 5.95 -21.48
C VAL A 52 6.23 7.01 -20.37
N ALA A 53 5.29 6.87 -19.44
CA ALA A 53 5.14 7.78 -18.32
C ALA A 53 6.33 7.69 -17.35
N VAL A 54 6.84 6.49 -17.11
CA VAL A 54 8.06 6.26 -16.29
C VAL A 54 9.27 6.94 -16.94
N PHE A 55 9.50 6.73 -18.24
CA PHE A 55 10.63 7.37 -18.95
C PHE A 55 10.57 8.89 -18.91
N LYS A 56 9.40 9.48 -19.15
CA LYS A 56 9.21 10.95 -19.11
C LYS A 56 9.39 11.55 -17.72
N ASN A 57 9.27 10.75 -16.66
CA ASN A 57 9.29 11.23 -15.27
C ASN A 57 10.44 10.63 -14.43
N LEU A 58 11.50 10.11 -15.05
CA LEU A 58 12.66 9.54 -14.34
C LEU A 58 13.28 10.55 -13.35
N GLY A 59 13.35 11.82 -13.71
CA GLY A 59 13.85 12.88 -12.83
C GLY A 59 13.01 13.05 -11.57
N LYS A 60 11.68 13.02 -11.69
CA LYS A 60 10.77 13.12 -10.54
C LYS A 60 10.83 11.86 -9.67
N ILE A 61 10.92 10.67 -10.27
CA ILE A 61 11.09 9.41 -9.53
C ILE A 61 12.39 9.44 -8.73
N LYS A 62 13.48 9.89 -9.33
CA LYS A 62 14.78 10.04 -8.66
C LYS A 62 14.69 11.05 -7.50
N ARG A 63 14.06 12.20 -7.73
CA ARG A 63 13.84 13.23 -6.71
C ARG A 63 13.03 12.68 -5.52
N ASN A 64 11.91 12.02 -5.77
CA ASN A 64 11.08 11.44 -4.71
C ASN A 64 11.83 10.38 -3.92
N PHE A 65 12.70 9.61 -4.59
CA PHE A 65 13.57 8.66 -3.93
C PHE A 65 14.61 9.35 -3.03
N GLN A 66 15.20 10.45 -3.49
CA GLN A 66 16.12 11.25 -2.70
C GLN A 66 15.43 11.85 -1.47
N ILE A 67 14.24 12.46 -1.65
CA ILE A 67 13.45 13.00 -0.53
C ILE A 67 13.18 11.90 0.52
N ALA A 68 12.76 10.70 0.09
CA ALA A 68 12.51 9.60 1.01
C ALA A 68 13.77 9.16 1.78
N GLN A 69 14.95 9.19 1.13
CA GLN A 69 16.22 8.89 1.78
C GLN A 69 16.62 9.97 2.80
N GLU A 70 16.49 11.24 2.42
CA GLU A 70 16.76 12.40 3.28
C GLU A 70 15.83 12.40 4.49
N THR A 71 14.52 12.16 4.27
CA THR A 71 13.54 12.01 5.36
C THR A 71 13.95 10.92 6.34
N LEU A 72 14.34 9.73 5.85
CA LEU A 72 14.77 8.64 6.73
C LEU A 72 15.99 9.04 7.58
N LEU A 73 16.96 9.75 7.00
CA LEU A 73 18.14 10.17 7.73
C LEU A 73 17.85 11.29 8.74
N GLN A 74 16.93 12.18 8.41
CA GLN A 74 16.51 13.28 9.27
C GLN A 74 15.67 12.78 10.44
N GLU A 75 14.64 11.98 10.17
CA GLU A 75 13.68 11.54 11.16
C GLU A 75 14.16 10.35 11.99
N GLN A 76 15.10 9.55 11.47
CA GLN A 76 15.64 8.35 12.14
C GLN A 76 14.56 7.49 12.82
N PRO A 77 13.50 7.06 12.08
CA PRO A 77 12.35 6.43 12.67
C PRO A 77 12.70 5.12 13.37
N ASP A 78 12.00 4.79 14.45
CA ASP A 78 12.09 3.49 15.12
C ASP A 78 11.57 2.38 14.21
N VAL A 79 10.52 2.67 13.42
CA VAL A 79 9.86 1.72 12.54
C VAL A 79 9.61 2.33 11.17
N LEU A 80 10.04 1.65 10.11
CA LEU A 80 9.70 1.93 8.72
C LEU A 80 8.62 0.94 8.26
N ILE A 81 7.43 1.43 7.93
CA ILE A 81 6.34 0.62 7.40
C ILE A 81 6.23 0.85 5.90
N LEU A 82 6.38 -0.22 5.14
CA LEU A 82 6.25 -0.26 3.68
C LEU A 82 4.88 -0.83 3.32
N ILE A 83 4.13 -0.15 2.44
CA ILE A 83 2.80 -0.60 2.02
C ILE A 83 2.80 -0.70 0.49
N ASP A 84 2.55 -1.91 -0.04
CA ASP A 84 2.52 -2.20 -1.48
C ASP A 84 3.73 -1.61 -2.24
N TYR A 85 3.56 -1.09 -3.46
CA TYR A 85 4.52 -0.36 -4.30
C TYR A 85 5.96 -0.90 -4.30
N PRO A 86 6.18 -2.15 -4.71
CA PRO A 86 7.41 -2.90 -4.45
C PRO A 86 8.67 -2.30 -5.07
N SER A 87 8.58 -1.72 -6.26
CA SER A 87 9.77 -1.22 -6.98
C SER A 87 10.43 -0.03 -6.29
N PHE A 88 9.66 0.76 -5.55
CA PHE A 88 10.15 1.87 -4.75
C PHE A 88 10.50 1.38 -3.33
N ASN A 89 9.56 0.71 -2.69
CA ASN A 89 9.66 0.31 -1.29
C ASN A 89 10.85 -0.62 -1.01
N LEU A 90 11.16 -1.58 -1.88
CA LEU A 90 12.32 -2.46 -1.69
C LEU A 90 13.66 -1.73 -1.80
N LYS A 91 13.75 -0.69 -2.64
CA LYS A 91 14.95 0.16 -2.70
C LYS A 91 15.10 1.00 -1.42
N ILE A 92 13.99 1.50 -0.88
CA ILE A 92 13.98 2.24 0.41
C ILE A 92 14.33 1.29 1.56
N ALA A 93 13.78 0.07 1.59
CA ALA A 93 14.13 -0.94 2.58
C ALA A 93 15.63 -1.24 2.59
N LYS A 94 16.20 -1.49 1.39
CA LYS A 94 17.64 -1.71 1.23
C LYS A 94 18.48 -0.53 1.74
N TYR A 95 18.06 0.70 1.41
CA TYR A 95 18.72 1.91 1.86
C TYR A 95 18.67 2.05 3.39
N CYS A 96 17.46 1.92 3.96
CA CYS A 96 17.22 2.00 5.40
C CYS A 96 18.06 0.94 6.16
N LYS A 97 18.05 -0.32 5.72
CA LYS A 97 18.83 -1.40 6.35
C LYS A 97 20.33 -1.12 6.38
N LYS A 98 20.83 -0.40 5.35
CA LYS A 98 22.26 -0.04 5.26
C LYS A 98 22.63 1.15 6.16
N HIS A 99 21.80 2.18 6.21
CA HIS A 99 22.12 3.46 6.84
C HIS A 99 21.53 3.63 8.25
N LEU A 100 20.42 2.93 8.53
CA LEU A 100 19.70 2.96 9.81
C LEU A 100 19.47 1.53 10.32
N PRO A 101 20.54 0.81 10.73
CA PRO A 101 20.43 -0.61 11.08
C PRO A 101 19.56 -0.90 12.32
N LYS A 102 19.27 0.11 13.13
CA LYS A 102 18.38 0.00 14.30
C LYS A 102 16.90 0.09 13.95
N THR A 103 16.54 0.78 12.86
CA THR A 103 15.16 0.93 12.39
C THR A 103 14.59 -0.42 12.02
N LYS A 104 13.43 -0.77 12.59
CA LYS A 104 12.68 -1.98 12.24
C LYS A 104 11.91 -1.77 10.94
N ILE A 105 12.02 -2.69 10.00
CA ILE A 105 11.37 -2.59 8.69
C ILE A 105 10.24 -3.60 8.62
N ILE A 106 9.01 -3.12 8.46
CA ILE A 106 7.79 -3.93 8.35
C ILE A 106 7.22 -3.76 6.94
N TYR A 107 6.97 -4.87 6.25
CA TYR A 107 6.23 -4.84 4.99
C TYR A 107 4.78 -5.24 5.25
N TYR A 108 3.89 -4.27 5.24
CA TYR A 108 2.45 -4.47 5.29
C TYR A 108 1.88 -4.45 3.86
N ILE A 109 1.03 -5.40 3.54
CA ILE A 109 0.49 -5.64 2.19
C ILE A 109 1.65 -5.86 1.19
N PRO A 110 2.41 -6.97 1.35
CA PRO A 110 3.52 -7.26 0.44
C PRO A 110 3.02 -7.46 -0.99
N PRO A 111 3.88 -7.24 -1.99
CA PRO A 111 3.49 -7.42 -3.39
C PRO A 111 3.11 -8.87 -3.68
N LYS A 112 2.21 -9.07 -4.65
CA LYS A 112 1.70 -10.39 -5.07
C LYS A 112 2.78 -11.21 -5.82
N ILE A 113 3.91 -11.47 -5.14
CA ILE A 113 5.06 -12.18 -5.72
C ILE A 113 4.76 -13.64 -6.05
N TRP A 114 3.75 -14.21 -5.40
CA TRP A 114 3.24 -15.56 -5.68
C TRP A 114 2.58 -15.69 -7.05
N ALA A 115 2.13 -14.58 -7.65
CA ALA A 115 1.56 -14.55 -8.99
C ALA A 115 2.63 -14.38 -10.09
N TRP A 116 3.73 -13.68 -9.76
CA TRP A 116 4.83 -13.43 -10.68
C TRP A 116 6.03 -12.83 -9.92
N LYS A 117 7.25 -13.00 -10.41
CA LYS A 117 8.49 -12.54 -9.74
C LYS A 117 8.69 -13.14 -8.35
N GLU A 118 8.44 -14.43 -8.21
CA GLU A 118 8.59 -15.20 -6.96
C GLU A 118 9.98 -15.02 -6.32
N TRP A 119 11.03 -14.84 -7.12
CA TRP A 119 12.38 -14.57 -6.64
C TRP A 119 12.51 -13.35 -5.69
N ARG A 120 11.56 -12.42 -5.73
CA ARG A 120 11.52 -11.26 -4.81
C ARG A 120 11.28 -11.66 -3.35
N VAL A 121 10.84 -12.87 -3.08
CA VAL A 121 10.69 -13.39 -1.70
C VAL A 121 11.99 -13.23 -0.92
N HIS A 122 13.13 -13.53 -1.55
CA HIS A 122 14.45 -13.41 -0.94
C HIS A 122 14.84 -11.94 -0.68
N GLU A 123 14.47 -11.04 -1.58
CA GLU A 123 14.75 -9.61 -1.42
C GLU A 123 13.92 -9.01 -0.28
N ILE A 124 12.63 -9.33 -0.21
CA ILE A 124 11.74 -8.89 0.87
C ILE A 124 12.25 -9.41 2.22
N ALA A 125 12.51 -10.70 2.33
CA ALA A 125 12.97 -11.33 3.56
C ALA A 125 14.35 -10.84 4.02
N ARG A 126 15.20 -10.44 3.08
CA ARG A 126 16.54 -9.89 3.39
C ARG A 126 16.49 -8.52 4.05
N TYR A 127 15.56 -7.67 3.65
CA TYR A 127 15.51 -6.28 4.08
C TYR A 127 14.43 -5.99 5.11
N CYS A 128 13.39 -6.82 5.20
CA CYS A 128 12.27 -6.59 6.11
C CYS A 128 12.37 -7.49 7.35
N ASP A 129 12.20 -6.90 8.53
CA ASP A 129 12.21 -7.63 9.79
C ASP A 129 10.87 -8.36 10.03
N ARG A 130 9.77 -7.85 9.44
CA ARG A 130 8.43 -8.47 9.48
C ARG A 130 7.71 -8.32 8.15
N ILE A 131 6.92 -9.35 7.81
CA ILE A 131 6.08 -9.39 6.61
C ILE A 131 4.66 -9.69 7.07
N LEU A 132 3.74 -8.76 6.80
CA LEU A 132 2.34 -8.82 7.20
C LEU A 132 1.48 -9.01 5.96
N GLY A 133 1.12 -10.25 5.67
CA GLY A 133 0.33 -10.66 4.51
C GLY A 133 -1.17 -10.48 4.73
N ILE A 134 -1.90 -10.21 3.65
CA ILE A 134 -3.36 -9.99 3.68
C ILE A 134 -4.15 -11.15 3.08
N PHE A 135 -3.48 -12.16 2.54
CA PHE A 135 -4.10 -13.38 2.04
C PHE A 135 -3.76 -14.57 2.93
N PRO A 136 -4.73 -15.46 3.23
CA PRO A 136 -4.53 -16.58 4.17
C PRO A 136 -3.51 -17.61 3.69
N PHE A 137 -3.20 -17.66 2.40
CA PHE A 137 -2.21 -18.58 1.83
C PHE A 137 -0.77 -18.01 1.83
N GLU A 138 -0.58 -16.70 2.04
CA GLU A 138 0.75 -16.08 2.00
C GLU A 138 1.72 -16.65 3.03
N PRO A 139 1.32 -16.94 4.28
CA PRO A 139 2.23 -17.61 5.22
C PRO A 139 2.79 -18.93 4.70
N ALA A 140 1.96 -19.76 4.09
CA ALA A 140 2.40 -21.03 3.50
C ALA A 140 3.34 -20.81 2.29
N PHE A 141 3.07 -19.79 1.48
CA PHE A 141 3.94 -19.42 0.37
C PHE A 141 5.33 -18.98 0.87
N TYR A 142 5.40 -18.07 1.84
CA TYR A 142 6.69 -17.63 2.39
C TYR A 142 7.43 -18.77 3.11
N ALA A 143 6.71 -19.66 3.80
CA ALA A 143 7.29 -20.80 4.48
C ALA A 143 7.98 -21.78 3.53
N LYS A 144 7.49 -21.99 2.30
CA LYS A 144 8.15 -22.79 1.26
C LYS A 144 9.55 -22.28 0.92
N HIS A 145 9.80 -20.99 1.11
CA HIS A 145 11.08 -20.35 0.89
C HIS A 145 11.92 -20.18 2.17
N GLY A 146 11.48 -20.75 3.30
CA GLY A 146 12.16 -20.65 4.59
C GLY A 146 11.97 -19.33 5.32
N TYR A 147 10.96 -18.51 4.95
CA TYR A 147 10.68 -17.21 5.54
C TYR A 147 9.35 -17.20 6.31
N LYS A 148 9.26 -16.26 7.27
CA LYS A 148 8.05 -16.05 8.06
C LYS A 148 7.23 -14.91 7.49
N CYS A 149 5.94 -15.14 7.28
CA CYS A 149 4.94 -14.13 6.99
C CYS A 149 3.77 -14.33 7.97
N GLN A 150 3.28 -13.23 8.53
CA GLN A 150 2.11 -13.26 9.41
C GLN A 150 0.88 -12.83 8.60
N TYR A 151 -0.16 -13.63 8.61
CA TYR A 151 -1.47 -13.24 8.09
C TYR A 151 -2.16 -12.32 9.10
N VAL A 152 -2.56 -11.12 8.65
CA VAL A 152 -3.17 -10.08 9.49
C VAL A 152 -4.60 -9.73 9.08
N GLY A 153 -5.19 -10.49 8.15
CA GLY A 153 -6.49 -10.16 7.57
C GLY A 153 -6.38 -9.24 6.35
N ASN A 154 -7.50 -9.10 5.64
CA ASN A 154 -7.57 -8.26 4.45
C ASN A 154 -8.32 -6.96 4.78
N PRO A 155 -7.66 -5.80 4.72
CA PRO A 155 -8.27 -4.51 5.09
C PRO A 155 -9.48 -4.14 4.21
N THR A 156 -9.60 -4.70 3.01
CA THR A 156 -10.80 -4.53 2.18
C THR A 156 -12.01 -5.22 2.78
N ALA A 157 -11.82 -6.37 3.45
CA ALA A 157 -12.91 -7.07 4.13
C ALA A 157 -13.46 -6.24 5.28
N ASP A 158 -12.58 -5.60 6.05
CA ASP A 158 -12.97 -4.71 7.15
C ASP A 158 -13.77 -3.52 6.64
N SER A 159 -13.32 -2.90 5.55
CA SER A 159 -14.05 -1.78 4.91
C SER A 159 -15.44 -2.18 4.43
N ILE A 160 -15.59 -3.39 3.84
CA ILE A 160 -16.88 -3.91 3.40
C ILE A 160 -17.78 -4.20 4.61
N GLN A 161 -17.23 -4.76 5.67
CA GLN A 161 -17.99 -5.05 6.89
C GLN A 161 -18.53 -3.77 7.53
N SER A 162 -17.70 -2.74 7.67
CA SER A 162 -18.10 -1.43 8.19
C SER A 162 -19.23 -0.83 7.35
N TRP A 163 -19.05 -0.83 6.02
CA TRP A 163 -20.08 -0.34 5.09
C TRP A 163 -21.40 -1.11 5.22
N ARG A 164 -21.36 -2.45 5.38
CA ARG A 164 -22.58 -3.27 5.57
C ARG A 164 -23.31 -2.93 6.87
N LEU A 165 -22.58 -2.60 7.91
CA LEU A 165 -23.18 -2.19 9.19
C LEU A 165 -23.88 -0.83 9.07
N GLU A 166 -23.29 0.11 8.32
CA GLU A 166 -23.85 1.43 8.06
C GLU A 166 -25.06 1.38 7.09
N ALA A 167 -24.99 0.49 6.09
CA ALA A 167 -26.00 0.36 5.03
C ALA A 167 -27.26 -0.40 5.44
N LYS A 168 -27.37 -0.88 6.67
CA LYS A 168 -28.59 -1.54 7.19
C LYS A 168 -29.80 -0.61 7.12
N GLY A 169 -30.55 -0.68 6.02
CA GLY A 169 -31.76 0.12 5.78
C GLY A 169 -32.02 0.45 4.31
N ASN A 170 -31.04 0.35 3.44
CA ASN A 170 -31.17 0.66 2.00
C ASN A 170 -31.19 -0.61 1.12
N GLU A 171 -31.94 -1.62 1.50
CA GLU A 171 -32.23 -2.72 0.55
C GLU A 171 -33.17 -2.18 -0.52
N ALA A 172 -32.67 -2.09 -1.76
CA ALA A 172 -33.48 -1.82 -2.93
C ALA A 172 -34.45 -3.01 -3.13
N LYS A 173 -35.62 -2.92 -2.55
CA LYS A 173 -36.67 -3.96 -2.71
C LYS A 173 -37.17 -3.96 -4.16
N GLY A 174 -37.00 -5.07 -4.85
CA GLY A 174 -37.82 -5.47 -5.98
C GLY A 174 -37.41 -5.04 -7.39
N LYS A 175 -36.16 -4.63 -7.63
CA LYS A 175 -35.62 -4.43 -8.99
C LYS A 175 -34.37 -5.25 -9.20
N GLU A 176 -34.29 -5.97 -10.32
CA GLU A 176 -33.04 -6.57 -10.76
C GLU A 176 -32.01 -5.47 -10.98
N THR A 177 -30.82 -5.62 -10.37
CA THR A 177 -29.76 -4.63 -10.43
C THR A 177 -28.49 -5.27 -10.97
N ILE A 178 -27.96 -4.69 -12.03
CA ILE A 178 -26.67 -5.08 -12.59
C ILE A 178 -25.60 -4.12 -12.06
N ALA A 179 -24.59 -4.65 -11.37
CA ALA A 179 -23.44 -3.87 -10.93
C ALA A 179 -22.38 -3.82 -12.03
N ILE A 180 -22.03 -2.62 -12.49
CA ILE A 180 -20.98 -2.40 -13.48
C ILE A 180 -19.74 -1.89 -12.77
N LEU A 181 -18.62 -2.64 -12.85
CA LEU A 181 -17.36 -2.36 -12.15
C LEU A 181 -16.22 -2.12 -13.14
N PRO A 182 -16.12 -0.92 -13.75
CA PRO A 182 -15.20 -0.64 -14.85
C PRO A 182 -13.75 -0.42 -14.41
N GLY A 183 -13.45 -0.51 -13.10
CA GLY A 183 -12.16 -0.23 -12.51
C GLY A 183 -12.13 1.04 -11.66
N SER A 184 -10.99 1.34 -11.07
CA SER A 184 -10.79 2.47 -10.16
C SER A 184 -10.00 3.64 -10.77
N ARG A 185 -9.39 3.45 -11.93
CA ARG A 185 -8.54 4.45 -12.59
C ARG A 185 -9.26 5.09 -13.78
N LYS A 186 -9.05 6.40 -14.00
CA LYS A 186 -9.65 7.11 -15.16
C LYS A 186 -9.39 6.39 -16.48
N SER A 187 -8.18 5.87 -16.68
CA SER A 187 -7.81 5.13 -17.90
C SER A 187 -8.52 3.79 -18.05
N GLU A 188 -8.84 3.12 -16.96
CA GLU A 188 -9.63 1.87 -16.95
C GLU A 188 -11.10 2.18 -17.23
N ILE A 189 -11.66 3.14 -16.49
CA ILE A 189 -13.04 3.58 -16.62
C ILE A 189 -13.33 4.04 -18.06
N SER A 190 -12.49 4.92 -18.62
CA SER A 190 -12.68 5.44 -19.97
C SER A 190 -12.63 4.37 -21.07
N LYS A 191 -11.90 3.29 -20.85
CA LYS A 191 -11.78 2.17 -21.82
C LYS A 191 -12.86 1.12 -21.64
N CYS A 192 -13.18 0.76 -20.38
CA CYS A 192 -14.05 -0.39 -20.10
C CYS A 192 -15.53 0.00 -19.98
N LEU A 193 -15.84 1.16 -19.37
CA LEU A 193 -17.21 1.57 -19.10
C LEU A 193 -18.10 1.67 -20.35
N PRO A 194 -17.65 2.25 -21.49
CA PRO A 194 -18.50 2.32 -22.68
C PRO A 194 -18.94 0.94 -23.19
N THR A 195 -18.02 -0.01 -23.24
CA THR A 195 -18.31 -1.38 -23.67
C THR A 195 -19.22 -2.11 -22.68
N MET A 196 -19.01 -1.92 -21.38
CA MET A 196 -19.84 -2.53 -20.34
C MET A 196 -21.27 -2.00 -20.36
N LEU A 197 -21.45 -0.69 -20.58
CA LEU A 197 -22.78 -0.07 -20.70
C LEU A 197 -23.51 -0.51 -21.98
N ALA A 198 -22.78 -0.78 -23.06
CA ALA A 198 -23.37 -1.25 -24.29
C ALA A 198 -23.82 -2.74 -24.23
N ALA A 199 -23.26 -3.49 -23.27
CA ALA A 199 -23.55 -4.92 -23.07
C ALA A 199 -24.62 -5.17 -21.99
N ALA A 200 -24.94 -4.18 -21.17
CA ALA A 200 -25.94 -4.27 -20.09
C ALA A 200 -27.30 -3.81 -20.54
#